data_c0e8a58807b6812d5e9dd68faddfb10a
#
_entry.id   c0e8a58807b6812d5e9dd68faddfb10a
#
_cell.length_a   1.000
_cell.length_b   1.000
_cell.length_c   1.000
_cell.angle_alpha   90.00
_cell.angle_beta   90.00
_cell.angle_gamma   90.00
#
_symmetry.space_group_name_H-M   'P 1'
#
loop_
_entity.id
_entity.type
_entity.pdbx_description
1 polymer ?
#
loop_
_entity_poly.entity_id
_entity_poly.type
_entity_poly.pdbx_seq_one_letter_code
_entity_poly.pdbx_strand_id
1 'polypeptide(L)'
;MADSGLEHPDAPVAAPEPAQVEPLAEGVYALVTGGDPNTGFIVGERGVVVVDARATPALARETLTAIRSVTDKPIRYLVLTHYHAVRVLGASALAAEHIVAHRGTRYLINERGQQDFESEARRFPRLFLDIKSIPGLTHPDICYNDTLILDLGDREVQLRWLGRAHTEGDTAVWLPAEHILFAGDL
;
A
#
# COMPACT_ATOMS: atom_id res chain seq x y z
N MET A 1 31.29 -29.01 4.87
CA MET A 1 30.75 -28.89 3.52
C MET A 1 29.40 -28.24 3.68
N ALA A 2 29.30 -26.95 3.36
CA ALA A 2 28.04 -26.21 3.43
C ALA A 2 27.28 -26.51 2.14
N ASP A 3 26.06 -27.01 2.30
CA ASP A 3 25.12 -27.24 1.21
C ASP A 3 24.72 -25.87 0.64
N SER A 4 25.23 -25.55 -0.55
CA SER A 4 24.81 -24.39 -1.31
C SER A 4 23.44 -24.71 -1.92
N GLY A 5 22.36 -24.37 -1.21
CA GLY A 5 20.99 -24.46 -1.71
C GLY A 5 20.80 -23.61 -2.96
N LEU A 6 21.17 -24.16 -4.11
CA LEU A 6 20.75 -23.66 -5.41
C LEU A 6 19.27 -24.07 -5.56
N GLU A 7 18.36 -23.13 -5.37
CA GLU A 7 16.95 -23.32 -5.68
C GLU A 7 16.82 -23.78 -7.14
N HIS A 8 16.12 -24.90 -7.36
CA HIS A 8 15.83 -25.42 -8.69
C HIS A 8 15.00 -24.39 -9.46
N PRO A 9 15.36 -24.00 -10.69
CA PRO A 9 14.64 -23.01 -11.47
C PRO A 9 13.18 -23.38 -11.80
N ASP A 10 12.76 -24.62 -11.56
CA ASP A 10 11.43 -25.13 -11.82
C ASP A 10 10.61 -25.40 -10.53
N ALA A 11 11.09 -24.97 -9.36
CA ALA A 11 10.30 -25.10 -8.15
C ALA A 11 9.06 -24.17 -8.23
N PRO A 12 7.85 -24.65 -7.88
CA PRO A 12 6.68 -23.79 -7.87
C PRO A 12 6.89 -22.63 -6.89
N VAL A 13 6.67 -21.41 -7.37
CA VAL A 13 6.76 -20.19 -6.55
C VAL A 13 5.69 -20.29 -5.45
N ALA A 14 6.11 -20.34 -4.19
CA ALA A 14 5.20 -20.37 -3.06
C ALA A 14 4.36 -19.09 -3.02
N ALA A 15 3.08 -19.21 -2.73
CA ALA A 15 2.22 -18.05 -2.51
C ALA A 15 2.67 -17.28 -1.26
N PRO A 16 2.43 -15.92 -1.23
CA PRO A 16 2.67 -15.15 -0.02
C PRO A 16 1.89 -15.72 1.17
N GLU A 17 2.43 -15.56 2.37
CA GLU A 17 1.67 -15.86 3.58
C GLU A 17 0.46 -14.92 3.70
N PRO A 18 -0.69 -15.40 4.22
CA PRO A 18 -1.85 -14.55 4.48
C PRO A 18 -1.48 -13.41 5.44
N ALA A 19 -1.96 -12.22 5.14
CA ALA A 19 -1.73 -11.06 6.00
C ALA A 19 -2.45 -11.24 7.35
N GLN A 20 -1.74 -10.91 8.44
CA GLN A 20 -2.30 -10.88 9.79
C GLN A 20 -2.77 -9.47 10.10
N VAL A 21 -3.98 -9.34 10.65
CA VAL A 21 -4.54 -8.03 11.05
C VAL A 21 -4.14 -7.76 12.49
N GLU A 22 -3.40 -6.69 12.70
CA GLU A 22 -2.95 -6.22 14.02
C GLU A 22 -3.66 -4.90 14.37
N PRO A 23 -4.45 -4.84 15.45
CA PRO A 23 -5.00 -3.60 15.95
C PRO A 23 -3.90 -2.78 16.61
N LEU A 24 -3.67 -1.55 16.12
CA LEU A 24 -2.68 -0.62 16.69
C LEU A 24 -3.31 0.34 17.70
N ALA A 25 -4.55 0.76 17.44
CA ALA A 25 -5.40 1.57 18.31
C ALA A 25 -6.86 1.36 17.90
N GLU A 26 -7.81 1.97 18.61
CA GLU A 26 -9.21 1.96 18.22
C GLU A 26 -9.38 2.52 16.79
N GLY A 27 -9.89 1.70 15.88
CA GLY A 27 -10.09 2.05 14.47
C GLY A 27 -8.80 2.13 13.63
N VAL A 28 -7.63 1.76 14.15
CA VAL A 28 -6.35 1.79 13.42
C VAL A 28 -5.73 0.40 13.38
N TYR A 29 -5.44 -0.08 12.18
CA TYR A 29 -5.00 -1.46 11.95
C TYR A 29 -3.81 -1.53 11.01
N ALA A 30 -2.88 -2.44 11.27
CA ALA A 30 -1.87 -2.88 10.31
C ALA A 30 -2.24 -4.26 9.75
N LEU A 31 -1.90 -4.48 8.48
CA LEU A 31 -1.84 -5.82 7.89
C LEU A 31 -0.37 -6.18 7.73
N VAL A 32 0.06 -7.14 8.52
CA VAL A 32 1.45 -7.60 8.58
C VAL A 32 1.59 -8.90 7.81
N THR A 33 2.59 -8.96 6.96
CA THR A 33 2.94 -10.12 6.14
C THR A 33 4.38 -10.54 6.39
N GLY A 34 4.67 -11.84 6.35
CA GLY A 34 6.01 -12.35 6.55
C GLY A 34 6.95 -12.02 5.38
N GLY A 35 7.69 -10.90 5.48
CA GLY A 35 8.67 -10.51 4.47
C GLY A 35 8.10 -9.86 3.20
N ASP A 36 6.82 -9.49 3.20
CA ASP A 36 6.15 -8.77 2.13
C ASP A 36 5.77 -7.34 2.58
N PRO A 37 5.45 -6.43 1.66
CA PRO A 37 5.04 -5.08 2.03
C PRO A 37 3.79 -5.08 2.94
N ASN A 38 3.93 -4.51 4.12
CA ASN A 38 2.82 -4.28 5.02
C ASN A 38 1.92 -3.16 4.48
N THR A 39 0.65 -3.17 4.88
CA THR A 39 -0.32 -2.11 4.61
C THR A 39 -1.02 -1.73 5.91
N GLY A 40 -1.92 -0.76 5.85
CA GLY A 40 -2.74 -0.42 6.99
C GLY A 40 -4.06 0.21 6.60
N PHE A 41 -4.97 0.32 7.56
CA PHE A 41 -6.19 1.09 7.36
C PHE A 41 -6.65 1.78 8.64
N ILE A 42 -7.29 2.92 8.44
CA ILE A 42 -7.79 3.80 9.50
C ILE A 42 -9.30 4.00 9.27
N VAL A 43 -10.09 3.66 10.27
CA VAL A 43 -11.55 3.80 10.26
C VAL A 43 -11.94 5.03 11.06
N GLY A 44 -12.62 5.97 10.43
CA GLY A 44 -13.23 7.13 11.09
C GLY A 44 -14.73 7.21 10.82
N GLU A 45 -15.38 8.25 11.32
CA GLU A 45 -16.84 8.44 11.13
C GLU A 45 -17.25 8.48 9.66
N ARG A 46 -16.48 9.20 8.82
CA ARG A 46 -16.81 9.48 7.42
C ARG A 46 -16.33 8.43 6.43
N GLY A 47 -15.61 7.40 6.88
CA GLY A 47 -15.10 6.34 6.02
C GLY A 47 -13.74 5.83 6.42
N VAL A 48 -13.07 5.19 5.48
CA VAL A 48 -11.79 4.51 5.69
C VAL A 48 -10.70 5.18 4.85
N VAL A 49 -9.52 5.34 5.44
CA VAL A 49 -8.25 5.59 4.73
C VAL A 49 -7.48 4.27 4.69
N VAL A 50 -7.02 3.87 3.52
CA VAL A 50 -6.12 2.73 3.33
C VAL A 50 -4.73 3.26 3.00
N VAL A 51 -3.69 2.67 3.59
CA VAL A 51 -2.29 2.99 3.35
C VAL A 51 -1.66 1.88 2.55
N ASP A 52 -1.34 2.15 1.29
CA ASP A 52 -0.85 1.24 0.27
C ASP A 52 -1.83 0.13 -0.17
N ALA A 53 -1.64 -0.36 -1.39
CA ALA A 53 -2.59 -1.24 -2.07
C ALA A 53 -2.07 -2.66 -2.32
N ARG A 54 -0.84 -2.98 -1.89
CA ARG A 54 -0.15 -4.23 -2.21
C ARG A 54 0.13 -4.39 -3.72
N ALA A 55 0.73 -5.53 -4.11
CA ALA A 55 1.25 -5.75 -5.47
C ALA A 55 0.18 -6.06 -6.52
N THR A 56 -0.92 -6.71 -6.13
CA THR A 56 -1.96 -7.14 -7.08
C THR A 56 -3.35 -6.95 -6.51
N PRO A 57 -4.39 -6.85 -7.38
CA PRO A 57 -5.78 -6.86 -6.93
C PRO A 57 -6.15 -8.09 -6.10
N ALA A 58 -5.54 -9.25 -6.36
CA ALA A 58 -5.76 -10.45 -5.56
C ALA A 58 -5.30 -10.24 -4.10
N LEU A 59 -4.09 -9.74 -3.90
CA LEU A 59 -3.57 -9.42 -2.57
C LEU A 59 -4.32 -8.27 -1.89
N ALA A 60 -4.72 -7.25 -2.64
CA ALA A 60 -5.53 -6.14 -2.11
C ALA A 60 -6.92 -6.58 -1.63
N ARG A 61 -7.50 -7.65 -2.18
CA ARG A 61 -8.75 -8.24 -1.67
C ARG A 61 -8.63 -8.79 -0.25
N GLU A 62 -7.44 -9.22 0.19
CA GLU A 62 -7.21 -9.58 1.59
C GLU A 62 -7.36 -8.35 2.50
N THR A 63 -6.76 -7.21 2.09
CA THR A 63 -6.93 -5.93 2.78
C THR A 63 -8.41 -5.51 2.82
N LEU A 64 -9.13 -5.64 1.70
CA LEU A 64 -10.56 -5.34 1.65
C LEU A 64 -11.36 -6.27 2.59
N THR A 65 -11.04 -7.56 2.63
CA THR A 65 -11.67 -8.52 3.55
C THR A 65 -11.44 -8.13 5.00
N ALA A 66 -10.21 -7.75 5.36
CA ALA A 66 -9.88 -7.25 6.69
C ALA A 66 -10.69 -5.99 7.05
N ILE A 67 -10.78 -5.03 6.14
CA ILE A 67 -11.60 -3.82 6.33
C ILE A 67 -13.07 -4.20 6.58
N ARG A 68 -13.64 -5.09 5.75
CA ARG A 68 -15.04 -5.51 5.85
C ARG A 68 -15.35 -6.36 7.07
N SER A 69 -14.36 -6.97 7.72
CA SER A 69 -14.55 -7.62 9.03
C SER A 69 -14.73 -6.62 10.18
N VAL A 70 -14.34 -5.36 9.96
CA VAL A 70 -14.36 -4.28 10.97
C VAL A 70 -15.48 -3.27 10.69
N THR A 71 -15.71 -2.93 9.39
CA THR A 71 -16.65 -1.86 9.02
C THR A 71 -17.16 -2.01 7.59
N ASP A 72 -18.42 -1.57 7.37
CA ASP A 72 -19.03 -1.46 6.04
C ASP A 72 -18.86 -0.06 5.42
N LYS A 73 -18.18 0.87 6.12
CA LYS A 73 -17.97 2.25 5.66
C LYS A 73 -17.21 2.28 4.32
N PRO A 74 -17.46 3.30 3.47
CA PRO A 74 -16.76 3.44 2.21
C PRO A 74 -15.25 3.69 2.42
N ILE A 75 -14.43 3.18 1.50
CA ILE A 75 -13.02 3.54 1.43
C ILE A 75 -12.94 4.89 0.72
N ARG A 76 -12.77 5.96 1.50
CA ARG A 76 -12.70 7.32 0.99
C ARG A 76 -11.38 7.59 0.30
N TYR A 77 -10.28 7.14 0.92
CA TYR A 77 -8.95 7.45 0.44
C TYR A 77 -8.05 6.21 0.45
N LEU A 78 -7.37 6.00 -0.67
CA LEU A 78 -6.19 5.15 -0.74
C LEU A 78 -4.98 6.07 -0.81
N VAL A 79 -4.11 6.01 0.18
CA VAL A 79 -2.86 6.77 0.21
C VAL A 79 -1.73 5.89 -0.30
N LEU A 80 -1.03 6.33 -1.35
CA LEU A 80 0.17 5.67 -1.84
C LEU A 80 1.39 6.30 -1.15
N THR A 81 2.10 5.50 -0.34
CA THR A 81 3.29 6.00 0.36
C THR A 81 4.41 6.35 -0.61
N HIS A 82 4.59 5.54 -1.66
CA HIS A 82 5.53 5.80 -2.75
C HIS A 82 5.13 5.02 -4.03
N TYR A 83 5.95 5.07 -5.07
CA TYR A 83 5.55 4.63 -6.42
C TYR A 83 5.77 3.14 -6.72
N HIS A 84 6.47 2.36 -5.87
CA HIS A 84 6.82 0.99 -6.19
C HIS A 84 5.61 0.09 -6.44
N ALA A 85 5.72 -0.75 -7.48
CA ALA A 85 4.66 -1.62 -7.95
C ALA A 85 4.04 -2.49 -6.86
N VAL A 86 4.86 -2.99 -5.93
CA VAL A 86 4.42 -3.81 -4.78
C VAL A 86 3.53 -3.08 -3.78
N ARG A 87 3.42 -1.74 -3.89
CA ARG A 87 2.61 -0.88 -3.03
C ARG A 87 1.33 -0.37 -3.71
N VAL A 88 1.33 -0.29 -5.05
CA VAL A 88 0.32 0.51 -5.75
C VAL A 88 -0.60 -0.29 -6.67
N LEU A 89 -0.17 -1.41 -7.26
CA LEU A 89 -0.90 -2.05 -8.36
C LEU A 89 -2.16 -2.82 -7.93
N GLY A 90 -2.37 -3.06 -6.65
CA GLY A 90 -3.59 -3.66 -6.11
C GLY A 90 -4.79 -2.70 -6.01
N ALA A 91 -4.59 -1.41 -6.24
CA ALA A 91 -5.56 -0.34 -5.99
C ALA A 91 -6.97 -0.57 -6.55
N SER A 92 -7.09 -1.19 -7.73
CA SER A 92 -8.39 -1.42 -8.38
C SER A 92 -9.34 -2.31 -7.56
N ALA A 93 -8.82 -3.18 -6.68
CA ALA A 93 -9.65 -4.03 -5.84
C ALA A 93 -10.23 -3.31 -4.62
N LEU A 94 -9.66 -2.19 -4.21
CA LEU A 94 -10.10 -1.45 -3.02
C LEU A 94 -11.30 -0.53 -3.31
N ALA A 95 -11.52 -0.16 -4.58
CA ALA A 95 -12.60 0.74 -5.00
C ALA A 95 -12.67 2.03 -4.15
N ALA A 96 -11.50 2.61 -3.81
CA ALA A 96 -11.43 3.85 -3.08
C ALA A 96 -12.02 5.01 -3.89
N GLU A 97 -12.70 5.95 -3.22
CA GLU A 97 -13.27 7.14 -3.88
C GLU A 97 -12.16 8.03 -4.47
N HIS A 98 -11.02 8.12 -3.76
CA HIS A 98 -9.86 8.89 -4.18
C HIS A 98 -8.55 8.14 -3.93
N ILE A 99 -7.60 8.31 -4.84
CA ILE A 99 -6.22 7.85 -4.69
C ILE A 99 -5.34 9.08 -4.48
N VAL A 100 -4.66 9.11 -3.34
CA VAL A 100 -3.88 10.27 -2.88
C VAL A 100 -2.40 9.92 -2.86
N ALA A 101 -1.55 10.80 -3.38
CA ALA A 101 -0.10 10.64 -3.29
C ALA A 101 0.63 12.00 -3.32
N HIS A 102 1.87 12.03 -2.88
CA HIS A 102 2.76 13.16 -3.14
C HIS A 102 2.99 13.32 -4.66
N ARG A 103 3.15 14.57 -5.15
CA ARG A 103 3.38 14.82 -6.58
C ARG A 103 4.60 14.11 -7.15
N GLY A 104 5.66 13.92 -6.35
CA GLY A 104 6.84 13.15 -6.74
C GLY A 104 6.53 11.67 -6.99
N THR A 105 5.65 11.08 -6.18
CA THR A 105 5.15 9.71 -6.40
C THR A 105 4.40 9.60 -7.73
N ARG A 106 3.48 10.54 -8.02
CA ARG A 106 2.79 10.59 -9.32
C ARG A 106 3.76 10.75 -10.48
N TYR A 107 4.74 11.62 -10.35
CA TYR A 107 5.78 11.82 -11.36
C TYR A 107 6.52 10.51 -11.66
N LEU A 108 6.97 9.79 -10.61
CA LEU A 108 7.70 8.54 -10.76
C LEU A 108 6.84 7.40 -11.33
N ILE A 109 5.54 7.33 -10.98
CA ILE A 109 4.60 6.39 -11.61
C ILE A 109 4.54 6.63 -13.13
N ASN A 110 4.43 7.91 -13.57
CA ASN A 110 4.37 8.24 -14.99
C ASN A 110 5.68 7.96 -15.71
N GLU A 111 6.82 8.26 -15.10
CA GLU A 111 8.14 8.18 -15.73
C GLU A 111 8.67 6.75 -15.79
N ARG A 112 8.51 5.97 -14.74
CA ARG A 112 9.15 4.67 -14.59
C ARG A 112 8.28 3.56 -13.99
N GLY A 113 6.99 3.82 -13.73
CA GLY A 113 6.11 2.84 -13.11
C GLY A 113 6.03 1.52 -13.87
N GLN A 114 6.03 1.56 -15.21
CA GLN A 114 6.05 0.34 -16.02
C GLN A 114 7.36 -0.44 -15.88
N GLN A 115 8.50 0.26 -15.88
CA GLN A 115 9.81 -0.37 -15.67
C GLN A 115 9.93 -0.96 -14.26
N ASP A 116 9.43 -0.26 -13.26
CA ASP A 116 9.38 -0.74 -11.88
C ASP A 116 8.51 -1.98 -11.76
N PHE A 117 7.30 -1.96 -12.32
CA PHE A 117 6.42 -3.13 -12.35
C PHE A 117 7.11 -4.36 -12.93
N GLU A 118 7.74 -4.24 -14.10
CA GLU A 118 8.45 -5.35 -14.74
C GLU A 118 9.65 -5.84 -13.91
N SER A 119 10.34 -4.92 -13.24
CA SER A 119 11.46 -5.24 -12.34
C SER A 119 10.99 -5.98 -11.10
N GLU A 120 9.98 -5.46 -10.41
CA GLU A 120 9.45 -6.03 -9.18
C GLU A 120 8.79 -7.41 -9.42
N ALA A 121 8.07 -7.57 -10.53
CA ALA A 121 7.49 -8.86 -10.91
C ALA A 121 8.54 -9.94 -11.15
N ARG A 122 9.74 -9.57 -11.66
CA ARG A 122 10.86 -10.50 -11.80
C ARG A 122 11.56 -10.79 -10.46
N ARG A 123 11.69 -9.78 -9.60
CA ARG A 123 12.40 -9.91 -8.31
C ARG A 123 11.58 -10.63 -7.26
N PHE A 124 10.25 -10.44 -7.28
CA PHE A 124 9.32 -10.97 -6.28
C PHE A 124 8.14 -11.71 -6.94
N PRO A 125 8.41 -12.77 -7.74
CA PRO A 125 7.38 -13.45 -8.53
C PRO A 125 6.21 -13.95 -7.67
N ARG A 126 6.44 -14.30 -6.40
CA ARG A 126 5.39 -14.73 -5.46
C ARG A 126 4.31 -13.67 -5.22
N LEU A 127 4.66 -12.38 -5.29
CA LEU A 127 3.72 -11.27 -5.10
C LEU A 127 2.86 -11.02 -6.35
N PHE A 128 3.27 -11.55 -7.51
CA PHE A 128 2.66 -11.31 -8.81
C PHE A 128 2.05 -12.57 -9.44
N LEU A 129 1.65 -13.56 -8.63
CA LEU A 129 1.06 -14.81 -9.14
C LEU A 129 -0.21 -14.56 -9.98
N ASP A 130 -0.99 -13.52 -9.66
CA ASP A 130 -2.18 -13.09 -10.42
C ASP A 130 -1.90 -11.80 -11.21
N ILE A 131 -0.76 -11.73 -11.87
CA ILE A 131 -0.30 -10.56 -12.63
C ILE A 131 -1.31 -10.09 -13.69
N LYS A 132 -2.09 -11.02 -14.27
CA LYS A 132 -3.08 -10.72 -15.30
C LYS A 132 -4.30 -9.96 -14.75
N SER A 133 -4.51 -9.93 -13.44
CA SER A 133 -5.58 -9.17 -12.81
C SER A 133 -5.27 -7.67 -12.70
N ILE A 134 -4.02 -7.27 -12.92
CA ILE A 134 -3.59 -5.87 -12.85
C ILE A 134 -4.08 -5.12 -14.10
N PRO A 135 -4.96 -4.12 -13.96
CA PRO A 135 -5.54 -3.43 -15.12
C PRO A 135 -4.57 -2.44 -15.80
N GLY A 136 -3.46 -2.12 -15.14
CA GLY A 136 -2.45 -1.14 -15.57
C GLY A 136 -1.87 -0.39 -14.38
N LEU A 137 -1.13 0.69 -14.67
CA LEU A 137 -0.54 1.53 -13.63
C LEU A 137 -1.63 2.27 -12.84
N THR A 138 -1.40 2.42 -11.55
CA THR A 138 -2.28 3.19 -10.65
C THR A 138 -1.86 4.66 -10.65
N HIS A 139 -2.77 5.56 -10.99
CA HIS A 139 -2.52 7.00 -10.97
C HIS A 139 -3.32 7.68 -9.88
N PRO A 140 -2.69 8.49 -9.00
CA PRO A 140 -3.42 9.27 -8.01
C PRO A 140 -4.22 10.39 -8.68
N ASP A 141 -5.43 10.65 -8.20
CA ASP A 141 -6.30 11.75 -8.63
C ASP A 141 -6.13 12.98 -7.73
N ILE A 142 -5.70 12.79 -6.46
CA ILE A 142 -5.35 13.87 -5.55
C ILE A 142 -3.84 13.88 -5.31
N CYS A 143 -3.19 15.02 -5.58
CA CYS A 143 -1.76 15.20 -5.32
C CYS A 143 -1.49 16.40 -4.42
N TYR A 144 -0.50 16.26 -3.54
CA TYR A 144 -0.05 17.31 -2.65
C TYR A 144 1.48 17.52 -2.71
N ASN A 145 2.00 18.58 -2.08
CA ASN A 145 3.43 18.91 -2.09
C ASN A 145 4.11 18.66 -0.73
N ASP A 146 3.56 19.23 0.34
CA ASP A 146 4.23 19.21 1.64
C ASP A 146 3.41 18.44 2.68
N THR A 147 2.17 18.90 2.88
CA THR A 147 1.25 18.30 3.85
C THR A 147 -0.17 18.33 3.30
N LEU A 148 -0.90 17.24 3.52
CA LEU A 148 -2.35 17.17 3.29
C LEU A 148 -3.01 16.58 4.52
N ILE A 149 -4.11 17.17 4.95
CA ILE A 149 -4.91 16.69 6.08
C ILE A 149 -6.19 16.06 5.54
N LEU A 150 -6.43 14.81 5.92
CA LEU A 150 -7.67 14.10 5.66
C LEU A 150 -8.49 14.05 6.97
N ASP A 151 -9.65 14.71 6.97
CA ASP A 151 -10.58 14.73 8.09
C ASP A 151 -11.61 13.61 7.94
N LEU A 152 -11.60 12.64 8.85
CA LEU A 152 -12.54 11.53 8.90
C LEU A 152 -13.72 11.78 9.88
N GLY A 153 -13.87 12.99 10.41
CA GLY A 153 -14.93 13.41 11.31
C GLY A 153 -14.50 13.36 12.77
N ASP A 154 -14.18 12.18 13.25
CA ASP A 154 -13.70 11.91 14.62
C ASP A 154 -12.17 11.92 14.74
N ARG A 155 -11.44 11.90 13.61
CA ARG A 155 -9.98 11.86 13.59
C ARG A 155 -9.38 12.52 12.35
N GLU A 156 -8.16 12.99 12.52
CA GLU A 156 -7.33 13.61 11.50
C GLU A 156 -6.22 12.65 11.07
N VAL A 157 -6.05 12.47 9.76
CA VAL A 157 -4.93 11.73 9.16
C VAL A 157 -4.07 12.72 8.39
N GLN A 158 -2.82 12.89 8.80
CA GLN A 158 -1.88 13.82 8.17
C GLN A 158 -0.95 13.08 7.22
N LEU A 159 -0.97 13.46 5.95
CA LEU A 159 -0.02 13.01 4.95
C LEU A 159 1.11 14.03 4.88
N ARG A 160 2.34 13.59 5.16
CA ARG A 160 3.51 14.48 5.24
C ARG A 160 4.61 14.02 4.31
N TRP A 161 5.09 14.92 3.47
CA TRP A 161 6.35 14.75 2.78
C TRP A 161 7.48 15.30 3.66
N LEU A 162 8.43 14.44 4.05
CA LEU A 162 9.53 14.79 4.95
C LEU A 162 10.84 15.07 4.20
N GLY A 163 10.76 15.20 2.89
CA GLY A 163 11.90 15.30 2.00
C GLY A 163 12.12 14.01 1.21
N ARG A 164 13.08 14.04 0.30
CA ARG A 164 13.49 12.87 -0.48
C ARG A 164 14.20 11.87 0.43
N ALA A 165 13.74 10.63 0.45
CA ALA A 165 14.32 9.55 1.25
C ALA A 165 14.48 8.28 0.41
N HIS A 166 13.60 7.27 0.56
CA HIS A 166 13.60 6.05 -0.25
C HIS A 166 13.33 6.35 -1.73
N THR A 167 12.37 7.24 -1.99
CA THR A 167 12.05 7.79 -3.31
C THR A 167 12.00 9.32 -3.27
N GLU A 168 11.54 9.97 -4.35
CA GLU A 168 11.37 11.42 -4.38
C GLU A 168 10.08 11.88 -3.69
N GLY A 169 9.09 11.00 -3.59
CA GLY A 169 7.73 11.35 -3.19
C GLY A 169 7.21 10.59 -1.98
N ASP A 170 8.09 10.16 -1.07
CA ASP A 170 7.68 9.35 0.07
C ASP A 170 6.70 10.10 0.98
N THR A 171 5.61 9.43 1.32
CA THR A 171 4.55 9.94 2.18
C THR A 171 4.58 9.23 3.53
N ALA A 172 4.79 9.96 4.60
CA ALA A 172 4.55 9.51 5.96
C ALA A 172 3.09 9.79 6.33
N VAL A 173 2.36 8.77 6.80
CA VAL A 173 0.96 8.91 7.24
C VAL A 173 0.94 8.96 8.76
N TRP A 174 0.65 10.13 9.30
CA TRP A 174 0.71 10.42 10.73
C TRP A 174 -0.68 10.61 11.33
N LEU A 175 -0.96 9.92 12.42
CA LEU A 175 -2.15 10.07 13.24
C LEU A 175 -1.76 10.76 14.55
N PRO A 176 -2.01 12.07 14.68
CA PRO A 176 -1.52 12.84 15.81
C PRO A 176 -2.16 12.48 17.15
N ALA A 177 -3.42 12.10 17.15
CA ALA A 177 -4.13 11.74 18.39
C ALA A 177 -3.68 10.38 18.94
N GLU A 178 -3.42 9.42 18.05
CA GLU A 178 -3.01 8.07 18.39
C GLU A 178 -1.49 7.92 18.54
N HIS A 179 -0.71 8.91 18.10
CA HIS A 179 0.76 8.85 18.02
C HIS A 179 1.27 7.68 17.16
N ILE A 180 0.54 7.36 16.07
CA ILE A 180 0.87 6.26 15.15
C ILE A 180 1.38 6.84 13.83
N LEU A 181 2.45 6.23 13.31
CA LEU A 181 3.05 6.56 12.03
C LEU A 181 3.10 5.33 11.12
N PHE A 182 2.50 5.44 9.93
CA PHE A 182 2.80 4.53 8.83
C PHE A 182 3.88 5.20 7.98
N ALA A 183 5.09 4.66 8.05
CA ALA A 183 6.27 5.28 7.46
C ALA A 183 6.49 4.93 5.98
N GLY A 184 5.78 3.91 5.45
CA GLY A 184 6.16 3.32 4.16
C GLY A 184 7.55 2.68 4.27
N ASP A 185 8.43 3.02 3.33
CA ASP A 185 9.82 2.51 3.28
C ASP A 185 10.85 3.58 3.71
N LEU A 186 10.42 4.61 4.49
CA LEU A 186 11.29 5.64 5.04
C LEU A 186 12.37 5.07 5.98
#